data_3ae7260e4a4ec6e75ccde27bc8509386
#
_entry.id   3ae7260e4a4ec6e75ccde27bc8509386
#
_cell.length_a   1.000
_cell.length_b   1.000
_cell.length_c   1.000
_cell.angle_alpha   90.00
_cell.angle_beta   90.00
_cell.angle_gamma   90.00
#
_symmetry.space_group_name_H-M   'P 1'
#
loop_
_entity.id
_entity.type
_entity.pdbx_description
1 polymer ?
#
loop_
_entity_poly.entity_id
_entity_poly.type
_entity_poly.pdbx_seq_one_letter_code
_entity_poly.pdbx_strand_id
1 'polypeptide(L)'
;MLQPIRIEGTDDTPRVILDPNPDSPIFEISGRSLPEDVVAFYEPILEWLDEYAKNPLPKTIFDFKLEYFNTASSKLLLDILLKLEDMYDDGNDVLIRWHYPEDDEDMQEAGEEYADIVEVPFEQVPYSVD
;
A
#
# COMPACT_ATOMS: atom_id res chain seq x y z
N MET A 1 17.22 3.47 -13.98
CA MET A 1 16.59 2.65 -12.94
C MET A 1 15.94 3.52 -11.89
N LEU A 2 14.71 3.17 -11.51
CA LEU A 2 13.96 3.92 -10.50
C LEU A 2 14.57 3.71 -9.11
N GLN A 3 14.83 4.81 -8.39
CA GLN A 3 15.43 4.73 -7.07
C GLN A 3 14.40 4.26 -6.04
N PRO A 4 14.78 3.38 -5.10
CA PRO A 4 13.84 2.94 -4.07
C PRO A 4 13.52 4.06 -3.08
N ILE A 5 12.33 3.97 -2.47
CA ILE A 5 11.94 4.83 -1.36
C ILE A 5 12.02 3.99 -0.08
N ARG A 6 12.66 4.53 0.95
CA ARG A 6 12.72 3.93 2.28
C ARG A 6 12.49 5.02 3.31
N ILE A 7 11.34 4.95 3.98
CA ILE A 7 10.95 5.91 5.00
C ILE A 7 10.76 5.17 6.30
N GLU A 8 11.44 5.63 7.36
CA GLU A 8 11.27 5.05 8.69
C GLU A 8 9.91 5.43 9.26
N GLY A 9 9.27 4.50 9.96
CA GLY A 9 8.00 4.76 10.62
C GLY A 9 8.19 5.56 11.92
N THR A 10 7.18 6.34 12.26
CA THR A 10 7.12 7.08 13.53
C THR A 10 5.78 6.80 14.19
N ASP A 11 5.48 7.45 15.31
CA ASP A 11 4.18 7.30 15.95
C ASP A 11 3.04 7.85 15.09
N ASP A 12 3.34 8.78 14.19
CA ASP A 12 2.34 9.47 13.37
C ASP A 12 2.43 9.15 11.89
N THR A 13 3.55 8.61 11.42
CA THR A 13 3.74 8.33 9.99
C THR A 13 4.15 6.87 9.76
N PRO A 14 3.68 6.26 8.67
CA PRO A 14 3.98 4.86 8.42
C PRO A 14 5.40 4.65 7.90
N ARG A 15 5.87 3.44 8.06
CA ARG A 15 7.09 2.98 7.41
C ARG A 15 6.74 2.64 5.96
N VAL A 16 7.55 3.11 5.03
CA VAL A 16 7.31 2.87 3.60
C VAL A 16 8.58 2.31 2.96
N ILE A 17 8.43 1.20 2.26
CA ILE A 17 9.50 0.62 1.46
C ILE A 17 8.95 0.36 0.07
N LEU A 18 9.55 1.00 -0.94
CA LEU A 18 9.22 0.77 -2.34
C LEU A 18 10.54 0.49 -3.05
N ASP A 19 10.85 -0.79 -3.19
CA ASP A 19 12.12 -1.25 -3.74
C ASP A 19 11.88 -2.21 -4.90
N PRO A 20 12.13 -1.77 -6.15
CA PRO A 20 11.85 -2.59 -7.34
C PRO A 20 13.00 -3.51 -7.72
N ASN A 21 13.86 -3.89 -6.78
CA ASN A 21 14.95 -4.81 -7.05
C ASN A 21 14.40 -6.17 -7.51
N PRO A 22 14.68 -6.61 -8.76
CA PRO A 22 14.10 -7.85 -9.28
C PRO A 22 14.43 -9.09 -8.46
N ASP A 23 15.57 -9.08 -7.75
CA ASP A 23 15.98 -10.22 -6.94
C ASP A 23 15.22 -10.31 -5.61
N SER A 24 14.75 -9.16 -5.10
CA SER A 24 14.05 -9.09 -3.82
C SER A 24 13.17 -7.85 -3.77
N PRO A 25 12.09 -7.81 -4.57
CA PRO A 25 11.22 -6.62 -4.58
C PRO A 25 10.41 -6.51 -3.29
N ILE A 26 10.29 -5.29 -2.78
CA ILE A 26 9.49 -5.00 -1.59
C ILE A 26 8.63 -3.77 -1.86
N PHE A 27 7.32 -3.91 -1.68
CA PHE A 27 6.38 -2.80 -1.76
C PHE A 27 5.50 -2.90 -0.52
N GLU A 28 5.74 -2.02 0.46
CA GLU A 28 5.11 -2.16 1.77
C GLU A 28 4.86 -0.82 2.43
N ILE A 29 3.68 -0.68 3.06
CA ILE A 29 3.36 0.43 3.96
C ILE A 29 2.91 -0.22 5.26
N SER A 30 3.56 0.14 6.38
CA SER A 30 3.27 -0.48 7.68
C SER A 30 3.27 0.56 8.80
N GLY A 31 2.58 0.23 9.89
CA GLY A 31 2.55 1.06 11.09
C GLY A 31 1.33 1.97 11.15
N ARG A 32 1.53 3.20 11.57
CA ARG A 32 0.45 4.16 11.83
C ARG A 32 0.49 5.30 10.81
N SER A 33 -0.66 5.66 10.25
CA SER A 33 -0.75 6.73 9.25
C SER A 33 -1.72 7.83 9.70
N LEU A 34 -1.16 8.83 10.36
CA LEU A 34 -1.88 10.05 10.74
C LEU A 34 -0.93 11.26 10.66
N PRO A 35 -0.31 11.50 9.48
CA PRO A 35 0.61 12.63 9.33
C PRO A 35 -0.14 13.96 9.39
N GLU A 36 0.55 15.02 9.84
CA GLU A 36 -0.04 16.36 9.92
C GLU A 36 -0.44 16.86 8.52
N ASP A 37 0.41 16.62 7.53
CA ASP A 37 0.13 16.97 6.14
C ASP A 37 0.12 15.69 5.31
N VAL A 38 -1.07 15.10 5.19
CA VAL A 38 -1.25 13.81 4.55
C VAL A 38 -0.88 13.87 3.05
N VAL A 39 -1.23 14.95 2.37
CA VAL A 39 -0.92 15.09 0.95
C VAL A 39 0.59 15.18 0.75
N ALA A 40 1.26 16.01 1.54
CA ALA A 40 2.72 16.14 1.43
C ALA A 40 3.45 14.82 1.72
N PHE A 41 2.92 14.02 2.64
CA PHE A 41 3.52 12.73 2.97
C PHE A 41 3.38 11.72 1.81
N TYR A 42 2.18 11.62 1.23
CA TYR A 42 1.89 10.59 0.22
C TYR A 42 2.23 11.01 -1.22
N GLU A 43 2.36 12.30 -1.49
CA GLU A 43 2.65 12.77 -2.84
C GLU A 43 3.89 12.11 -3.47
N PRO A 44 5.05 12.03 -2.79
CA PRO A 44 6.21 11.35 -3.37
C PRO A 44 5.96 9.88 -3.64
N ILE A 45 5.14 9.22 -2.82
CA ILE A 45 4.79 7.81 -3.00
C ILE A 45 3.96 7.64 -4.27
N LEU A 46 2.96 8.51 -4.45
CA LEU A 46 2.10 8.46 -5.62
C LEU A 46 2.87 8.76 -6.91
N GLU A 47 3.77 9.74 -6.86
CA GLU A 47 4.65 10.07 -8.00
C GLU A 47 5.57 8.90 -8.34
N TRP A 48 6.12 8.24 -7.31
CA TRP A 48 6.98 7.08 -7.50
C TRP A 48 6.22 5.95 -8.20
N LEU A 49 4.97 5.71 -7.79
CA LEU A 49 4.14 4.67 -8.41
C LEU A 49 3.82 4.99 -9.86
N ASP A 50 3.59 6.27 -10.20
CA ASP A 50 3.37 6.67 -11.57
C ASP A 50 4.60 6.36 -12.46
N GLU A 51 5.80 6.59 -11.94
CA GLU A 51 7.01 6.25 -12.65
C GLU A 51 7.23 4.75 -12.75
N TYR A 52 6.98 4.03 -11.65
CA TYR A 52 7.10 2.57 -11.62
C TYR A 52 6.15 1.92 -12.63
N ALA A 53 4.94 2.46 -12.76
CA ALA A 53 3.91 1.89 -13.64
C ALA A 53 4.31 1.96 -15.13
N LYS A 54 5.25 2.81 -15.48
CA LYS A 54 5.73 2.92 -16.87
C LYS A 54 6.53 1.69 -17.28
N ASN A 55 7.17 1.02 -16.31
CA ASN A 55 7.97 -0.18 -16.59
C ASN A 55 8.02 -1.06 -15.35
N PRO A 56 6.88 -1.67 -14.96
CA PRO A 56 6.82 -2.45 -13.72
C PRO A 56 7.50 -3.81 -13.88
N LEU A 57 7.81 -4.42 -12.73
CA LEU A 57 8.29 -5.80 -12.70
C LEU A 57 7.21 -6.75 -13.24
N PRO A 58 7.59 -7.97 -13.66
CA PRO A 58 6.60 -8.94 -14.15
C PRO A 58 5.47 -9.22 -13.17
N LYS A 59 5.73 -9.09 -11.86
CA LYS A 59 4.71 -9.23 -10.83
C LYS A 59 4.96 -8.21 -9.72
N THR A 60 3.89 -7.56 -9.27
CA THR A 60 3.95 -6.58 -8.18
C THR A 60 3.04 -7.06 -7.05
N ILE A 61 3.63 -7.30 -5.87
CA ILE A 61 2.87 -7.61 -4.66
C ILE A 61 3.04 -6.44 -3.71
N PHE A 62 1.92 -5.79 -3.37
CA PHE A 62 1.94 -4.62 -2.50
C PHE A 62 1.31 -5.00 -1.16
N ASP A 63 2.08 -4.90 -0.08
CA ASP A 63 1.65 -5.26 1.27
C ASP A 63 1.27 -4.01 2.07
N PHE A 64 0.05 -4.02 2.60
CA PHE A 64 -0.43 -3.01 3.54
C PHE A 64 -0.49 -3.68 4.91
N LYS A 65 0.30 -3.18 5.86
CA LYS A 65 0.39 -3.73 7.22
C LYS A 65 0.16 -2.63 8.24
N LEU A 66 -0.95 -1.91 8.10
CA LEU A 66 -1.24 -0.76 8.94
C LEU A 66 -1.86 -1.18 10.27
N GLU A 67 -1.40 -0.53 11.34
CA GLU A 67 -2.00 -0.68 12.66
C GLU A 67 -3.16 0.28 12.84
N TYR A 68 -3.07 1.46 12.19
CA TYR A 68 -4.09 2.49 12.25
C TYR A 68 -3.88 3.49 11.12
N PHE A 69 -4.97 4.05 10.61
CA PHE A 69 -4.92 5.19 9.71
C PHE A 69 -6.15 6.08 9.94
N ASN A 70 -5.96 7.40 9.81
CA ASN A 70 -7.08 8.33 9.98
C ASN A 70 -7.85 8.51 8.67
N THR A 71 -8.97 9.26 8.74
CA THR A 71 -9.83 9.48 7.59
C THR A 71 -9.10 10.16 6.43
N ALA A 72 -8.24 11.12 6.73
CA ALA A 72 -7.48 11.80 5.69
C ALA A 72 -6.53 10.84 4.97
N SER A 73 -5.86 9.96 5.72
CA SER A 73 -4.99 8.95 5.13
C SER A 73 -5.76 7.95 4.27
N SER A 74 -7.00 7.63 4.65
CA SER A 74 -7.78 6.63 3.91
C SER A 74 -7.99 7.00 2.45
N LYS A 75 -8.09 8.29 2.14
CA LYS A 75 -8.25 8.77 0.77
C LYS A 75 -6.98 8.58 -0.04
N LEU A 76 -5.83 8.81 0.58
CA LEU A 76 -4.54 8.66 -0.10
C LEU A 76 -4.18 7.19 -0.28
N LEU A 77 -4.58 6.33 0.67
CA LEU A 77 -4.43 4.89 0.51
C LEU A 77 -5.28 4.41 -0.67
N LEU A 78 -6.50 4.93 -0.81
CA LEU A 78 -7.33 4.60 -1.97
C LEU A 78 -6.66 5.04 -3.27
N ASP A 79 -6.04 6.22 -3.30
CA ASP A 79 -5.31 6.69 -4.48
C ASP A 79 -4.19 5.72 -4.87
N ILE A 80 -3.49 5.15 -3.89
CA ILE A 80 -2.47 4.13 -4.16
C ILE A 80 -3.11 2.88 -4.78
N LEU A 81 -4.23 2.44 -4.20
CA LEU A 81 -4.94 1.26 -4.71
C LEU A 81 -5.43 1.48 -6.14
N LEU A 82 -5.91 2.69 -6.46
CA LEU A 82 -6.37 3.01 -7.81
C LEU A 82 -5.22 3.01 -8.82
N LYS A 83 -4.03 3.43 -8.43
CA LYS A 83 -2.85 3.34 -9.30
C LYS A 83 -2.46 1.89 -9.56
N LEU A 84 -2.56 1.04 -8.54
CA LEU A 84 -2.31 -0.39 -8.70
C LEU A 84 -3.37 -1.04 -9.61
N GLU A 85 -4.63 -0.61 -9.48
CA GLU A 85 -5.71 -1.07 -10.37
C GLU A 85 -5.43 -0.69 -11.82
N ASP A 86 -4.97 0.55 -12.07
CA ASP A 86 -4.62 0.98 -13.42
C ASP A 86 -3.51 0.10 -14.02
N MET A 87 -2.52 -0.29 -13.22
CA MET A 87 -1.48 -1.21 -13.66
C MET A 87 -2.05 -2.57 -14.02
N TYR A 88 -2.97 -3.07 -13.21
CA TYR A 88 -3.63 -4.35 -13.45
C TYR A 88 -4.48 -4.30 -14.73
N ASP A 89 -5.21 -3.20 -14.92
CA ASP A 89 -6.03 -3.01 -16.11
C ASP A 89 -5.18 -2.91 -17.38
N ASP A 90 -3.96 -2.44 -17.26
CA ASP A 90 -3.00 -2.38 -18.38
C ASP A 90 -2.38 -3.74 -18.70
N GLY A 91 -2.75 -4.79 -17.96
CA GLY A 91 -2.30 -6.14 -18.23
C GLY A 91 -1.15 -6.63 -17.35
N ASN A 92 -0.80 -5.87 -16.33
CA ASN A 92 0.27 -6.28 -15.42
C ASN A 92 -0.26 -7.19 -14.32
N ASP A 93 0.62 -8.06 -13.80
CA ASP A 93 0.27 -8.96 -12.69
C ASP A 93 0.46 -8.20 -11.38
N VAL A 94 -0.64 -7.90 -10.69
CA VAL A 94 -0.62 -7.14 -9.44
C VAL A 94 -1.45 -7.87 -8.39
N LEU A 95 -0.92 -7.96 -7.18
CA LEU A 95 -1.63 -8.52 -6.03
C LEU A 95 -1.50 -7.57 -4.86
N ILE A 96 -2.63 -7.23 -4.22
CA ILE A 96 -2.65 -6.43 -3.00
C ILE A 96 -2.87 -7.39 -1.84
N ARG A 97 -2.06 -7.26 -0.79
CA ARG A 97 -2.22 -8.01 0.44
C ARG A 97 -2.52 -7.05 1.57
N TRP A 98 -3.67 -7.22 2.20
CA TRP A 98 -4.10 -6.41 3.32
C TRP A 98 -3.93 -7.22 4.60
N HIS A 99 -2.88 -6.91 5.35
CA HIS A 99 -2.57 -7.61 6.60
C HIS A 99 -3.25 -6.89 7.75
N TYR A 100 -3.89 -7.64 8.63
CA TYR A 100 -4.56 -7.05 9.78
C TYR A 100 -4.50 -8.00 10.99
N PRO A 101 -4.47 -7.44 12.23
CA PRO A 101 -4.56 -8.29 13.43
C PRO A 101 -5.89 -9.04 13.41
N GLU A 102 -5.87 -10.34 13.67
CA GLU A 102 -7.08 -11.18 13.56
C GLU A 102 -8.23 -10.74 14.47
N ASP A 103 -7.93 -10.00 15.54
CA ASP A 103 -8.93 -9.48 16.47
C ASP A 103 -9.32 -8.01 16.20
N ASP A 104 -8.81 -7.41 15.12
CA ASP A 104 -9.12 -6.02 14.76
C ASP A 104 -10.19 -5.99 13.68
N GLU A 105 -11.46 -5.90 14.12
CA GLU A 105 -12.59 -5.88 13.20
C GLU A 105 -12.62 -4.64 12.32
N ASP A 106 -12.19 -3.49 12.84
CA ASP A 106 -12.18 -2.25 12.07
C ASP A 106 -11.19 -2.33 10.90
N MET A 107 -10.01 -2.88 11.13
CA MET A 107 -9.01 -3.04 10.09
C MET A 107 -9.44 -4.10 9.07
N GLN A 108 -10.09 -5.16 9.51
CA GLN A 108 -10.65 -6.16 8.63
C GLN A 108 -11.71 -5.54 7.71
N GLU A 109 -12.63 -4.77 8.27
CA GLU A 109 -13.67 -4.09 7.49
C GLU A 109 -13.10 -3.10 6.49
N ALA A 110 -12.05 -2.36 6.89
CA ALA A 110 -11.40 -1.43 5.98
C ALA A 110 -10.84 -2.14 4.74
N GLY A 111 -10.20 -3.29 4.94
CA GLY A 111 -9.70 -4.10 3.84
C GLY A 111 -10.80 -4.61 2.93
N GLU A 112 -11.91 -5.06 3.53
CA GLU A 112 -13.06 -5.54 2.76
C GLU A 112 -13.69 -4.42 1.93
N GLU A 113 -13.80 -3.21 2.49
CA GLU A 113 -14.34 -2.06 1.77
C GLU A 113 -13.47 -1.68 0.58
N TYR A 114 -12.15 -1.65 0.76
CA TYR A 114 -11.23 -1.37 -0.35
C TYR A 114 -11.31 -2.46 -1.42
N ALA A 115 -11.40 -3.73 -1.01
CA ALA A 115 -11.50 -4.84 -1.94
C ALA A 115 -12.77 -4.74 -2.81
N ASP A 116 -13.84 -4.17 -2.25
CA ASP A 116 -15.09 -3.96 -2.99
C ASP A 116 -14.99 -2.80 -3.98
N ILE A 117 -14.10 -1.84 -3.73
CA ILE A 117 -13.96 -0.66 -4.58
C ILE A 117 -13.08 -0.93 -5.81
N VAL A 118 -12.00 -1.70 -5.64
CA VAL A 118 -11.03 -1.93 -6.70
C VAL A 118 -11.20 -3.31 -7.33
N GLU A 119 -10.83 -3.43 -8.61
CA GLU A 119 -10.95 -4.69 -9.36
C GLU A 119 -9.62 -5.41 -9.54
N VAL A 120 -8.64 -5.10 -8.70
CA VAL A 120 -7.35 -5.78 -8.70
C VAL A 120 -7.38 -6.94 -7.70
N PRO A 121 -6.65 -8.04 -7.94
CA PRO A 121 -6.58 -9.14 -6.97
C PRO A 121 -6.21 -8.64 -5.58
N PHE A 122 -7.00 -9.01 -4.59
CA PHE A 122 -6.90 -8.48 -3.24
C PHE A 122 -7.04 -9.62 -2.24
N GLU A 123 -6.05 -9.77 -1.36
CA GLU A 123 -5.99 -10.85 -0.39
C GLU A 123 -6.04 -10.31 1.03
N GLN A 124 -6.97 -10.84 1.84
CA GLN A 124 -7.05 -10.50 3.26
C GLN A 124 -6.12 -11.45 4.02
N VAL A 125 -5.20 -10.91 4.81
CA VAL A 125 -4.19 -11.70 5.51
C VAL A 125 -4.23 -11.42 7.01
N PRO A 126 -5.06 -12.16 7.78
CA PRO A 126 -5.08 -11.99 9.23
C PRO A 126 -3.82 -12.56 9.87
N TYR A 127 -3.34 -11.92 10.93
CA TYR A 127 -2.20 -12.43 11.68
C TYR A 127 -2.50 -12.43 13.18
N SER A 128 -1.82 -13.34 13.88
CA SER A 128 -1.99 -13.51 15.31
C SER A 128 -1.32 -12.39 16.10
N VAL A 129 -2.00 -11.88 17.14
CA VAL A 129 -1.48 -10.83 18.01
C VAL A 129 -1.29 -11.38 19.43
N ASP A 130 -0.21 -12.05 19.64
CA ASP A 130 0.11 -12.60 20.96
C ASP A 130 0.99 -11.66 21.79
#